data_f5641472d408b33b52c590134ae02c04
#
_entry.id   f5641472d408b33b52c590134ae02c04
#
_cell.length_a   1.000
_cell.length_b   1.000
_cell.length_c   1.000
_cell.angle_alpha   90.00
_cell.angle_beta   90.00
_cell.angle_gamma   90.00
#
_symmetry.space_group_name_H-M   'P 1'
#
loop_
_entity.id
_entity.type
_entity.pdbx_description
1 polymer ?
#
loop_
_entity_poly.entity_id
_entity_poly.type
_entity_poly.pdbx_seq_one_letter_code
_entity_poly.pdbx_strand_id
1 'polypeptide(L)'
;MKNHVETIKYTPEKAKQNALAKLDLIRKWQEFRRKAINKLQADYDFVKLHNSSNSYLFSVLGKISRGSLHRWKASLDGTEDYTRLIPNYKYVSVNEYRTCLTDEEIKIFMGLLLHPNRICIGKAIALTKYKLKEQGQSFIPADITFRRYAKWFKDNNYDKWVLARDGEKALSDKVEPYIKRDASLLDVGDILVADGHKLAFQVINPFTGKPCRATLVGFLDWKSTALVGYEIMLEENTQCIASALRNAIINLDMIPKIVYQDNGRAFRAKYFTDDKGFGELGFYGLYAKLGIETVFARPYNARSKVIERFFKEFQEGFEKLMPSYIGSSIINKPAYLKRNEKFHSNLHNDYIPTIEETIKMIDMWLKFKNSQPCTNAPNMTIAEVLENRNKQNIDKSMLDDLMLATEVKTIHRNGIRFLNCDYFDERLYGFKSKVLIKYNLVDLNGIYKYNEETKMGENYEIFSPLKNKHLKISIEDAKEYFMKNYVEKYCKLETYRNYNAIFNFNIIPFINCYYLHEIDIVSIKELFKICELRRLKP
;
A
#
# COMPACT_ATOMS: atom_id res chain seq x y z
N MET A 1 -30.52 38.36 36.51
CA MET A 1 -30.45 39.51 35.56
C MET A 1 -29.23 39.45 34.59
N LYS A 2 -28.04 39.05 35.01
CA LYS A 2 -26.86 39.00 34.12
C LYS A 2 -27.02 38.03 32.93
N ASN A 3 -27.74 36.92 33.11
CA ASN A 3 -27.90 35.92 32.02
C ASN A 3 -28.86 36.34 30.89
N HIS A 4 -29.68 37.36 31.12
CA HIS A 4 -30.67 37.79 30.13
C HIS A 4 -30.08 38.72 29.06
N VAL A 5 -29.10 39.53 29.43
CA VAL A 5 -28.43 40.45 28.51
C VAL A 5 -27.45 39.72 27.56
N GLU A 6 -26.77 38.70 28.06
CA GLU A 6 -25.87 37.87 27.21
C GLU A 6 -26.65 37.00 26.22
N THR A 7 -27.86 36.52 26.61
CA THR A 7 -28.69 35.68 25.74
C THR A 7 -29.22 36.48 24.52
N ILE A 8 -29.44 37.77 24.67
CA ILE A 8 -29.91 38.65 23.58
C ILE A 8 -28.85 38.84 22.50
N LYS A 9 -27.58 38.87 22.89
CA LYS A 9 -26.44 39.10 21.99
C LYS A 9 -26.22 37.94 20.99
N TYR A 10 -26.70 36.74 21.29
CA TYR A 10 -26.56 35.55 20.49
C TYR A 10 -27.87 34.95 19.96
N THR A 11 -28.98 35.68 20.09
CA THR A 11 -30.28 35.23 19.60
C THR A 11 -30.30 35.26 18.06
N PRO A 12 -30.59 34.14 17.37
CA PRO A 12 -30.70 34.13 15.92
C PRO A 12 -31.71 35.21 15.45
N GLU A 13 -31.36 35.94 14.40
CA GLU A 13 -32.18 37.01 13.82
C GLU A 13 -33.65 36.57 13.64
N LYS A 14 -33.83 35.33 13.19
CA LYS A 14 -35.15 34.69 13.03
C LYS A 14 -35.96 34.56 14.33
N ALA A 15 -35.31 34.28 15.46
CA ALA A 15 -35.99 34.17 16.76
C ALA A 15 -36.44 35.57 17.25
N LYS A 16 -35.64 36.59 17.01
CA LYS A 16 -35.95 37.98 17.30
C LYS A 16 -37.10 38.47 16.43
N GLN A 17 -37.09 38.21 15.12
CA GLN A 17 -38.16 38.52 14.21
C GLN A 17 -39.49 37.87 14.62
N ASN A 18 -39.46 36.57 14.99
CA ASN A 18 -40.64 35.87 15.49
C ASN A 18 -41.18 36.46 16.80
N ALA A 19 -40.32 36.87 17.72
CA ALA A 19 -40.75 37.49 18.97
C ALA A 19 -41.38 38.85 18.76
N LEU A 20 -40.81 39.67 17.88
CA LEU A 20 -41.37 40.96 17.48
C LEU A 20 -42.73 40.79 16.74
N ALA A 21 -42.81 39.81 15.84
CA ALA A 21 -44.08 39.50 15.16
C ALA A 21 -45.17 39.04 16.14
N LYS A 22 -44.83 38.26 17.17
CA LYS A 22 -45.78 37.88 18.24
C LYS A 22 -46.24 39.09 19.03
N LEU A 23 -45.33 40.01 19.38
CA LEU A 23 -45.68 41.22 20.12
C LEU A 23 -46.63 42.10 19.29
N ASP A 24 -46.35 42.31 18.01
CA ASP A 24 -47.23 43.09 17.12
C ASP A 24 -48.61 42.43 16.97
N LEU A 25 -48.65 41.12 16.82
CA LEU A 25 -49.91 40.36 16.75
C LEU A 25 -50.72 40.47 18.03
N ILE A 26 -50.08 40.43 19.21
CA ILE A 26 -50.77 40.62 20.51
C ILE A 26 -51.33 42.03 20.62
N ARG A 27 -50.61 43.08 20.20
CA ARG A 27 -51.11 44.46 20.18
C ARG A 27 -52.38 44.61 19.31
N LYS A 28 -52.34 44.07 18.10
CA LYS A 28 -53.49 44.07 17.17
C LYS A 28 -54.68 43.28 17.72
N TRP A 29 -54.40 42.12 18.34
CA TRP A 29 -55.46 41.35 19.01
C TRP A 29 -56.06 42.07 20.18
N GLN A 30 -55.29 42.73 21.03
CA GLN A 30 -55.77 43.46 22.18
C GLN A 30 -56.63 44.70 21.73
N GLU A 31 -56.24 45.39 20.67
CA GLU A 31 -57.00 46.47 20.09
C GLU A 31 -58.34 45.98 19.50
N PHE A 32 -58.29 44.86 18.73
CA PHE A 32 -59.49 44.23 18.19
C PHE A 32 -60.45 43.81 19.29
N ARG A 33 -59.97 43.23 20.32
CA ARG A 33 -60.71 42.75 21.49
C ARG A 33 -61.29 43.89 22.30
N ARG A 34 -60.63 45.04 22.36
CA ARG A 34 -61.13 46.26 23.10
C ARG A 34 -62.41 46.81 22.47
N LYS A 35 -62.57 46.76 21.17
CA LYS A 35 -63.72 47.26 20.42
C LYS A 35 -64.91 46.31 20.46
N ALA A 36 -64.78 45.10 20.90
CA ALA A 36 -65.84 44.10 20.87
C ALA A 36 -66.60 44.00 22.20
N ILE A 37 -67.94 43.84 22.09
CA ILE A 37 -68.84 43.62 23.23
C ILE A 37 -68.61 42.25 23.85
N ASN A 38 -68.53 41.16 22.99
CA ASN A 38 -68.25 39.83 23.44
C ASN A 38 -66.75 39.48 23.19
N LYS A 39 -66.01 39.54 24.26
CA LYS A 39 -64.56 39.31 24.21
C LYS A 39 -64.13 37.87 23.81
N LEU A 40 -64.97 36.89 24.13
CA LEU A 40 -64.68 35.48 23.77
C LEU A 40 -64.87 35.26 22.26
N GLN A 41 -65.96 35.80 21.70
CA GLN A 41 -66.23 35.73 20.26
C GLN A 41 -65.16 36.50 19.46
N ALA A 42 -64.72 37.63 19.96
CA ALA A 42 -63.68 38.45 19.34
C ALA A 42 -62.31 37.65 19.27
N ASP A 43 -62.01 36.84 20.28
CA ASP A 43 -60.83 36.03 20.25
C ASP A 43 -60.88 35.00 19.11
N TYR A 44 -62.01 34.35 18.88
CA TYR A 44 -62.20 33.38 17.79
C TYR A 44 -62.18 34.07 16.43
N ASP A 45 -62.86 35.21 16.29
CA ASP A 45 -62.94 35.97 15.04
C ASP A 45 -61.56 36.51 14.63
N PHE A 46 -60.78 37.02 15.59
CA PHE A 46 -59.41 37.47 15.34
C PHE A 46 -58.51 36.35 14.88
N VAL A 47 -58.56 35.14 15.52
CA VAL A 47 -57.81 33.98 15.11
C VAL A 47 -58.19 33.53 13.70
N LYS A 48 -59.50 33.52 13.38
CA LYS A 48 -59.98 33.19 12.04
C LYS A 48 -59.48 34.21 11.00
N LEU A 49 -59.52 35.49 11.31
CA LEU A 49 -59.04 36.58 10.46
C LEU A 49 -57.57 36.45 10.18
N HIS A 50 -56.76 36.23 11.24
CA HIS A 50 -55.30 36.01 11.07
C HIS A 50 -54.98 34.77 10.23
N ASN A 51 -55.62 33.63 10.52
CA ASN A 51 -55.36 32.38 9.83
C ASN A 51 -55.81 32.33 8.37
N SER A 52 -56.70 33.25 7.96
CA SER A 52 -57.13 33.42 6.57
C SER A 52 -56.47 34.62 5.86
N SER A 53 -55.60 35.37 6.54
CA SER A 53 -54.90 36.52 5.98
C SER A 53 -53.58 36.13 5.29
N ASN A 54 -53.25 36.89 4.23
CA ASN A 54 -51.92 36.80 3.59
C ASN A 54 -50.99 37.90 4.13
N SER A 55 -51.13 38.26 5.42
CA SER A 55 -50.30 39.30 6.03
C SER A 55 -48.88 38.84 6.32
N TYR A 56 -47.93 39.78 6.44
CA TYR A 56 -46.56 39.52 6.88
C TYR A 56 -46.54 38.75 8.21
N LEU A 57 -47.44 39.07 9.15
CA LEU A 57 -47.51 38.34 10.42
C LEU A 57 -47.89 36.87 10.24
N PHE A 58 -48.73 36.55 9.27
CA PHE A 58 -49.08 35.18 8.95
C PHE A 58 -47.88 34.43 8.30
N SER A 59 -47.13 35.09 7.40
CA SER A 59 -45.95 34.47 6.79
C SER A 59 -44.85 34.13 7.81
N VAL A 60 -44.75 34.93 8.90
CA VAL A 60 -43.74 34.70 9.95
C VAL A 60 -44.21 33.71 11.02
N LEU A 61 -45.45 33.80 11.47
CA LEU A 61 -45.98 33.04 12.62
C LEU A 61 -46.79 31.81 12.23
N GLY A 62 -47.26 31.72 10.98
CA GLY A 62 -48.15 30.68 10.51
C GLY A 62 -49.53 30.71 11.18
N LYS A 63 -50.22 29.54 11.18
CA LYS A 63 -51.52 29.41 11.86
C LYS A 63 -51.36 29.48 13.38
N ILE A 64 -52.20 30.24 14.02
CA ILE A 64 -52.25 30.40 15.48
C ILE A 64 -53.55 29.89 16.06
N SER A 65 -53.55 29.63 17.36
CA SER A 65 -54.74 29.30 18.14
C SER A 65 -55.03 30.40 19.18
N ARG A 66 -56.24 30.42 19.69
CA ARG A 66 -56.61 31.30 20.82
C ARG A 66 -55.69 31.09 22.02
N GLY A 67 -55.39 29.82 22.34
CA GLY A 67 -54.48 29.48 23.44
C GLY A 67 -53.05 30.02 23.24
N SER A 68 -52.59 30.18 21.98
CA SER A 68 -51.29 30.80 21.69
C SER A 68 -51.26 32.28 22.05
N LEU A 69 -52.31 33.03 21.69
CA LEU A 69 -52.41 34.46 22.03
C LEU A 69 -52.42 34.69 23.55
N HIS A 70 -53.23 33.91 24.28
CA HIS A 70 -53.29 34.02 25.74
C HIS A 70 -51.98 33.65 26.43
N ARG A 71 -51.30 32.59 25.97
CA ARG A 71 -49.97 32.20 26.48
C ARG A 71 -48.93 33.28 26.25
N TRP A 72 -48.88 33.82 25.04
CA TRP A 72 -47.93 34.90 24.72
C TRP A 72 -48.21 36.15 25.52
N LYS A 73 -49.49 36.52 25.70
CA LYS A 73 -49.87 37.64 26.58
C LYS A 73 -49.45 37.41 28.03
N ALA A 74 -49.68 36.21 28.54
CA ALA A 74 -49.26 35.86 29.89
C ALA A 74 -47.72 35.92 30.05
N SER A 75 -46.97 35.50 29.02
CA SER A 75 -45.52 35.60 29.03
C SER A 75 -45.00 37.04 29.07
N LEU A 76 -45.75 38.00 28.56
CA LEU A 76 -45.39 39.43 28.62
C LEU A 76 -45.58 40.05 29.99
N ASP A 77 -46.42 39.43 30.85
CA ASP A 77 -46.64 39.85 32.24
C ASP A 77 -46.89 41.37 32.38
N GLY A 78 -47.76 41.91 31.51
CA GLY A 78 -48.10 43.34 31.46
C GLY A 78 -47.03 44.28 30.87
N THR A 79 -45.86 43.73 30.45
CA THR A 79 -44.79 44.49 29.80
C THR A 79 -44.86 44.40 28.28
N GLU A 80 -44.22 45.34 27.58
CA GLU A 80 -44.05 45.28 26.12
C GLU A 80 -42.66 44.75 25.72
N ASP A 81 -42.01 44.03 26.60
CA ASP A 81 -40.69 43.48 26.33
C ASP A 81 -40.79 42.20 25.48
N TYR A 82 -40.47 42.32 24.19
CA TYR A 82 -40.47 41.22 23.23
C TYR A 82 -39.51 40.10 23.61
N THR A 83 -38.49 40.40 24.42
CA THR A 83 -37.47 39.37 24.81
C THR A 83 -38.11 38.23 25.60
N ARG A 84 -39.23 38.49 26.31
CA ARG A 84 -40.02 37.48 27.02
C ARG A 84 -40.76 36.51 26.11
N LEU A 85 -40.93 36.87 24.81
CA LEU A 85 -41.55 36.02 23.78
C LEU A 85 -40.53 35.21 23.00
N ILE A 86 -39.24 35.42 23.22
CA ILE A 86 -38.19 34.59 22.68
C ILE A 86 -38.26 33.24 23.43
N PRO A 87 -38.34 32.09 22.70
CA PRO A 87 -38.36 30.80 23.33
C PRO A 87 -37.10 30.65 24.20
N ASN A 88 -37.30 30.29 25.47
CA ASN A 88 -36.19 30.10 26.42
C ASN A 88 -35.49 28.76 26.15
N TYR A 89 -35.15 28.52 24.88
CA TYR A 89 -34.24 27.46 24.53
C TYR A 89 -32.87 27.90 25.01
N LYS A 90 -32.23 27.13 25.86
CA LYS A 90 -30.80 27.32 26.12
C LYS A 90 -30.09 27.16 24.77
N TYR A 91 -29.70 28.29 24.17
CA TYR A 91 -28.80 28.25 23.00
C TYR A 91 -27.48 27.74 23.48
N VAL A 92 -27.23 26.50 23.16
CA VAL A 92 -25.92 25.86 23.38
C VAL A 92 -24.98 26.57 22.39
N SER A 93 -23.81 26.99 22.84
CA SER A 93 -22.76 27.50 21.95
C SER A 93 -22.51 26.48 20.83
N VAL A 94 -22.01 26.92 19.69
CA VAL A 94 -21.76 26.04 18.53
C VAL A 94 -20.95 24.79 18.91
N ASN A 95 -20.20 24.85 20.01
CA ASN A 95 -19.32 23.80 20.52
C ASN A 95 -19.90 22.94 21.67
N GLU A 96 -21.09 23.25 22.16
CA GLU A 96 -21.69 22.51 23.26
C GLU A 96 -22.92 21.73 22.80
N TYR A 97 -22.88 20.42 22.98
CA TYR A 97 -24.00 19.53 22.68
C TYR A 97 -25.00 19.52 23.84
N ARG A 98 -26.23 19.93 23.57
CA ARG A 98 -27.31 19.86 24.56
C ARG A 98 -27.74 18.40 24.78
N THR A 99 -27.41 17.87 25.93
CA THR A 99 -27.74 16.50 26.33
C THR A 99 -28.30 16.48 27.74
N CYS A 100 -29.02 15.43 28.07
CA CYS A 100 -29.43 15.15 29.46
C CYS A 100 -28.38 14.31 30.22
N LEU A 101 -27.25 13.97 29.57
CA LEU A 101 -26.15 13.29 30.26
C LEU A 101 -25.44 14.27 31.18
N THR A 102 -25.16 13.81 32.39
CA THR A 102 -24.32 14.53 33.36
C THR A 102 -22.85 14.45 32.95
N ASP A 103 -22.01 15.33 33.48
CA ASP A 103 -20.57 15.32 33.18
C ASP A 103 -19.88 14.01 33.60
N GLU A 104 -20.36 13.40 34.71
CA GLU A 104 -19.85 12.12 35.19
C GLU A 104 -20.24 10.97 34.25
N GLU A 105 -21.48 10.93 33.79
CA GLU A 105 -21.96 9.96 32.80
C GLU A 105 -21.17 10.07 31.48
N ILE A 106 -20.94 11.31 31.03
CA ILE A 106 -20.12 11.59 29.84
C ILE A 106 -18.69 11.09 30.06
N LYS A 107 -18.08 11.39 31.21
CA LYS A 107 -16.71 10.99 31.52
C LYS A 107 -16.53 9.46 31.49
N ILE A 108 -17.45 8.73 32.12
CA ILE A 108 -17.42 7.26 32.14
C ILE A 108 -17.64 6.71 30.74
N PHE A 109 -18.65 7.20 30.02
CA PHE A 109 -18.97 6.74 28.68
C PHE A 109 -17.84 7.03 27.68
N MET A 110 -17.29 8.23 27.70
CA MET A 110 -16.21 8.62 26.80
C MET A 110 -14.92 7.89 27.10
N GLY A 111 -14.62 7.62 28.36
CA GLY A 111 -13.46 6.80 28.75
C GLY A 111 -13.51 5.38 28.16
N LEU A 112 -14.70 4.80 28.07
CA LEU A 112 -14.92 3.50 27.42
C LEU A 112 -14.95 3.62 25.88
N LEU A 113 -15.64 4.64 25.38
CA LEU A 113 -15.83 4.84 23.95
C LEU A 113 -14.54 5.16 23.20
N LEU A 114 -13.68 5.98 23.81
CA LEU A 114 -12.39 6.40 23.24
C LEU A 114 -11.24 5.44 23.56
N HIS A 115 -11.56 4.26 24.10
CA HIS A 115 -10.54 3.26 24.41
C HIS A 115 -9.82 2.79 23.13
N PRO A 116 -8.46 2.65 23.12
CA PRO A 116 -7.68 2.22 21.96
C PRO A 116 -8.10 0.86 21.38
N ASN A 117 -8.65 -0.04 22.19
CA ASN A 117 -9.18 -1.33 21.75
C ASN A 117 -10.50 -1.22 20.95
N ARG A 118 -10.97 -0.02 20.67
CA ARG A 118 -12.12 0.26 19.80
C ARG A 118 -13.42 -0.42 20.26
N ILE A 119 -13.72 -0.34 21.55
CA ILE A 119 -14.96 -0.87 22.11
C ILE A 119 -16.14 -0.34 21.28
N CYS A 120 -17.04 -1.23 20.86
CA CYS A 120 -18.22 -0.81 20.09
C CYS A 120 -19.18 0.02 20.95
N ILE A 121 -19.88 0.96 20.33
CA ILE A 121 -20.75 1.94 21.02
C ILE A 121 -21.78 1.23 21.90
N GLY A 122 -22.39 0.13 21.43
CA GLY A 122 -23.37 -0.62 22.21
C GLY A 122 -22.79 -1.22 23.49
N LYS A 123 -21.56 -1.76 23.45
CA LYS A 123 -20.87 -2.30 24.63
C LYS A 123 -20.41 -1.19 25.58
N ALA A 124 -19.90 -0.07 25.05
CA ALA A 124 -19.56 1.09 25.87
C ALA A 124 -20.79 1.61 26.64
N ILE A 125 -21.97 1.69 25.99
CA ILE A 125 -23.23 2.06 26.66
C ILE A 125 -23.58 1.06 27.76
N ALA A 126 -23.55 -0.25 27.44
CA ALA A 126 -23.91 -1.28 28.43
C ALA A 126 -23.01 -1.24 29.67
N LEU A 127 -21.70 -1.10 29.48
CA LEU A 127 -20.73 -1.00 30.57
C LEU A 127 -20.90 0.31 31.35
N THR A 128 -21.18 1.43 30.70
CA THR A 128 -21.48 2.70 31.35
C THR A 128 -22.72 2.55 32.25
N LYS A 129 -23.81 2.01 31.73
CA LYS A 129 -25.05 1.78 32.51
C LYS A 129 -24.84 0.84 33.67
N TYR A 130 -24.05 -0.20 33.49
CA TYR A 130 -23.68 -1.13 34.57
C TYR A 130 -22.97 -0.38 35.70
N LYS A 131 -21.95 0.42 35.36
CA LYS A 131 -21.19 1.20 36.35
C LYS A 131 -22.03 2.25 37.04
N LEU A 132 -22.94 2.92 36.34
CA LEU A 132 -23.87 3.89 36.93
C LEU A 132 -24.85 3.22 37.93
N LYS A 133 -25.30 1.99 37.63
CA LYS A 133 -26.12 1.18 38.57
C LYS A 133 -25.34 0.81 39.83
N GLU A 134 -24.09 0.39 39.69
CA GLU A 134 -23.23 0.10 40.86
C GLU A 134 -22.99 1.33 41.74
N GLN A 135 -22.96 2.53 41.16
CA GLN A 135 -22.86 3.79 41.89
C GLN A 135 -24.18 4.25 42.51
N GLY A 136 -25.26 3.47 42.38
CA GLY A 136 -26.55 3.75 43.00
C GLY A 136 -27.36 4.86 42.27
N GLN A 137 -27.07 5.19 41.00
CA GLN A 137 -27.85 6.16 40.25
C GLN A 137 -29.29 5.66 40.04
N SER A 138 -30.27 6.46 40.46
CA SER A 138 -31.70 6.14 40.34
C SER A 138 -32.25 6.36 38.91
N PHE A 139 -31.67 7.27 38.15
CA PHE A 139 -32.05 7.55 36.77
C PHE A 139 -30.88 7.29 35.84
N ILE A 140 -31.09 6.42 34.85
CA ILE A 140 -30.09 6.09 33.83
C ILE A 140 -30.66 6.47 32.47
N PRO A 141 -29.97 7.33 31.70
CA PRO A 141 -30.42 7.75 30.39
C PRO A 141 -30.60 6.61 29.39
N ALA A 142 -31.51 6.80 28.41
CA ALA A 142 -31.76 5.82 27.35
C ALA A 142 -30.55 5.66 26.44
N ASP A 143 -30.39 4.48 25.82
CA ASP A 143 -29.28 4.16 24.89
C ASP A 143 -29.17 5.17 23.74
N ILE A 144 -30.32 5.66 23.26
CA ILE A 144 -30.34 6.61 22.14
C ILE A 144 -29.65 7.93 22.50
N THR A 145 -29.70 8.35 23.78
CA THR A 145 -29.04 9.58 24.26
C THR A 145 -27.52 9.43 24.14
N PHE A 146 -26.96 8.31 24.59
CA PHE A 146 -25.54 8.02 24.45
C PHE A 146 -25.12 7.92 22.98
N ARG A 147 -25.93 7.27 22.13
CA ARG A 147 -25.65 7.15 20.70
C ARG A 147 -25.62 8.51 20.00
N ARG A 148 -26.57 9.40 20.34
CA ARG A 148 -26.62 10.77 19.80
C ARG A 148 -25.40 11.56 20.24
N TYR A 149 -25.01 11.43 21.51
CA TYR A 149 -23.81 12.09 22.02
C TYR A 149 -22.53 11.57 21.34
N ALA A 150 -22.38 10.26 21.19
CA ALA A 150 -21.26 9.66 20.49
C ALA A 150 -21.15 10.14 19.03
N LYS A 151 -22.29 10.23 18.34
CA LYS A 151 -22.32 10.75 16.96
C LYS A 151 -21.91 12.22 16.91
N TRP A 152 -22.50 13.05 17.76
CA TRP A 152 -22.15 14.46 17.84
C TRP A 152 -20.65 14.65 18.15
N PHE A 153 -20.13 13.92 19.13
CA PHE A 153 -18.73 14.00 19.50
C PHE A 153 -17.82 13.63 18.32
N LYS A 154 -18.14 12.53 17.62
CA LYS A 154 -17.40 12.11 16.46
C LYS A 154 -17.43 13.16 15.34
N ASP A 155 -18.59 13.78 15.09
CA ASP A 155 -18.78 14.73 14.00
C ASP A 155 -18.07 16.08 14.30
N ASN A 156 -17.97 16.48 15.58
CA ASN A 156 -17.39 17.76 16.00
C ASN A 156 -15.95 17.67 16.54
N ASN A 157 -15.48 16.47 16.89
CA ASN A 157 -14.14 16.20 17.42
C ASN A 157 -13.55 14.99 16.72
N TYR A 158 -13.58 14.99 15.38
CA TYR A 158 -13.15 13.83 14.60
C TYR A 158 -11.66 13.54 14.76
N ASP A 159 -10.86 14.58 14.98
CA ASP A 159 -9.43 14.49 15.32
C ASP A 159 -9.21 13.68 16.59
N LYS A 160 -9.89 14.06 17.69
CA LYS A 160 -9.79 13.37 18.98
C LYS A 160 -10.35 11.93 18.90
N TRP A 161 -11.42 11.75 18.13
CA TRP A 161 -12.01 10.43 17.89
C TRP A 161 -11.03 9.49 17.21
N VAL A 162 -10.39 9.95 16.12
CA VAL A 162 -9.43 9.17 15.36
C VAL A 162 -8.16 8.92 16.18
N LEU A 163 -7.62 9.96 16.83
CA LEU A 163 -6.40 9.83 17.65
C LEU A 163 -6.59 8.77 18.74
N ALA A 164 -7.66 8.87 19.52
CA ALA A 164 -7.88 8.00 20.66
C ALA A 164 -8.15 6.53 20.26
N ARG A 165 -8.88 6.33 19.16
CA ARG A 165 -9.31 4.99 18.74
C ARG A 165 -8.39 4.35 17.71
N ASP A 166 -7.88 5.12 16.77
CA ASP A 166 -7.13 4.63 15.63
C ASP A 166 -5.63 4.95 15.70
N GLY A 167 -5.23 5.87 16.61
CA GLY A 167 -3.84 6.25 16.86
C GLY A 167 -3.32 7.36 15.95
N GLU A 168 -2.08 7.80 16.20
CA GLU A 168 -1.42 8.92 15.51
C GLU A 168 -1.32 8.73 14.00
N LYS A 169 -0.99 7.52 13.56
CA LYS A 169 -0.92 7.21 12.13
C LYS A 169 -2.25 7.48 11.42
N ALA A 170 -3.35 7.02 12.02
CA ALA A 170 -4.67 7.24 11.44
C ALA A 170 -5.10 8.71 11.51
N LEU A 171 -4.66 9.47 12.52
CA LEU A 171 -4.85 10.90 12.61
C LEU A 171 -4.17 11.61 11.43
N SER A 172 -2.88 11.31 11.21
CA SER A 172 -2.15 11.85 10.08
C SER A 172 -2.78 11.48 8.74
N ASP A 173 -3.23 10.22 8.59
CA ASP A 173 -3.81 9.73 7.34
C ASP A 173 -5.20 10.29 7.02
N LYS A 174 -6.03 10.57 8.04
CA LYS A 174 -7.46 10.90 7.85
C LYS A 174 -7.82 12.35 8.14
N VAL A 175 -7.02 13.05 8.95
CA VAL A 175 -7.41 14.34 9.53
C VAL A 175 -6.40 15.45 9.21
N GLU A 176 -5.10 15.16 9.34
CA GLU A 176 -4.09 16.18 9.13
C GLU A 176 -4.04 16.66 7.68
N PRO A 177 -3.87 17.97 7.46
CA PRO A 177 -3.67 18.51 6.14
C PRO A 177 -2.36 18.00 5.53
N TYR A 178 -2.35 17.72 4.25
CA TYR A 178 -1.16 17.32 3.51
C TYR A 178 -0.84 18.29 2.38
N ILE A 179 0.45 18.45 2.11
CA ILE A 179 0.91 19.25 0.98
C ILE A 179 0.64 18.46 -0.30
N LYS A 180 -0.20 19.01 -1.17
CA LYS A 180 -0.43 18.45 -2.51
C LYS A 180 0.83 18.68 -3.33
N ARG A 181 1.47 17.60 -3.76
CA ARG A 181 2.65 17.66 -4.62
C ARG A 181 2.20 17.93 -6.05
N ASP A 182 2.85 18.91 -6.68
CA ASP A 182 2.57 19.26 -8.07
C ASP A 182 3.60 18.58 -8.98
N ALA A 183 3.20 17.46 -9.56
CA ALA A 183 4.04 16.71 -10.49
C ALA A 183 4.08 17.34 -11.90
N SER A 184 3.31 18.39 -12.17
CA SER A 184 3.35 19.09 -13.45
C SER A 184 4.69 19.82 -13.67
N LEU A 185 5.34 20.18 -12.56
CA LEU A 185 6.65 20.87 -12.57
C LEU A 185 7.85 19.92 -12.82
N LEU A 186 7.64 18.61 -12.79
CA LEU A 186 8.68 17.63 -13.04
C LEU A 186 8.87 17.39 -14.53
N ASP A 187 10.09 17.05 -14.91
CA ASP A 187 10.40 16.44 -16.20
C ASP A 187 10.44 14.90 -16.08
N VAL A 188 10.31 14.21 -17.20
CA VAL A 188 10.49 12.75 -17.27
C VAL A 188 11.90 12.39 -16.85
N GLY A 189 12.04 11.44 -15.92
CA GLY A 189 13.31 10.99 -15.37
C GLY A 189 13.86 11.86 -14.22
N ASP A 190 13.18 12.91 -13.80
CA ASP A 190 13.57 13.66 -12.60
C ASP A 190 13.46 12.78 -11.36
N ILE A 191 12.34 12.09 -11.18
CA ILE A 191 12.11 11.25 -10.01
C ILE A 191 11.52 9.91 -10.45
N LEU A 192 12.23 8.83 -10.17
CA LEU A 192 11.69 7.47 -10.25
C LEU A 192 11.26 7.01 -8.86
N VAL A 193 10.06 6.46 -8.78
CA VAL A 193 9.54 5.85 -7.54
C VAL A 193 9.67 4.35 -7.65
N ALA A 194 10.37 3.73 -6.70
CA ALA A 194 10.61 2.29 -6.69
C ALA A 194 9.86 1.61 -5.55
N ASP A 195 9.26 0.46 -5.86
CA ASP A 195 8.59 -0.40 -4.86
C ASP A 195 8.47 -1.84 -5.37
N GLY A 196 8.30 -2.78 -4.42
CA GLY A 196 8.03 -4.18 -4.71
C GLY A 196 6.55 -4.51 -4.57
N HIS A 197 6.00 -5.25 -5.54
CA HIS A 197 4.62 -5.72 -5.54
C HIS A 197 4.54 -7.24 -5.66
N LYS A 198 3.98 -7.90 -4.65
CA LYS A 198 3.76 -9.34 -4.70
C LYS A 198 2.53 -9.64 -5.55
N LEU A 199 2.73 -10.30 -6.69
CA LEU A 199 1.66 -10.61 -7.65
C LEU A 199 0.49 -11.35 -6.95
N ALA A 200 -0.73 -10.95 -7.25
CA ALA A 200 -1.93 -11.53 -6.68
C ALA A 200 -2.43 -12.79 -7.44
N PHE A 201 -1.64 -13.30 -8.36
CA PHE A 201 -1.85 -14.54 -9.11
C PHE A 201 -0.62 -15.45 -9.04
N GLN A 202 -0.77 -16.70 -9.46
CA GLN A 202 0.32 -17.67 -9.46
C GLN A 202 1.01 -17.72 -10.81
N VAL A 203 2.32 -17.98 -10.75
CA VAL A 203 3.20 -18.27 -11.91
C VAL A 203 3.90 -19.61 -11.69
N ILE A 204 4.39 -20.25 -12.74
CA ILE A 204 5.21 -21.44 -12.62
C ILE A 204 6.62 -21.05 -12.16
N ASN A 205 7.08 -21.64 -11.07
CA ASN A 205 8.45 -21.50 -10.61
C ASN A 205 9.38 -22.22 -11.60
N PRO A 206 10.32 -21.50 -12.25
CA PRO A 206 11.18 -22.09 -13.29
C PRO A 206 12.12 -23.18 -12.76
N PHE A 207 12.41 -23.21 -11.45
CA PHE A 207 13.33 -24.17 -10.84
C PHE A 207 12.63 -25.44 -10.36
N THR A 208 11.38 -25.34 -9.89
CA THR A 208 10.66 -26.45 -9.27
C THR A 208 9.47 -26.94 -10.10
N GLY A 209 9.07 -26.21 -11.15
CA GLY A 209 7.88 -26.49 -11.94
C GLY A 209 6.55 -26.32 -11.19
N LYS A 210 6.58 -25.87 -9.92
CA LYS A 210 5.39 -25.73 -9.07
C LYS A 210 4.82 -24.32 -9.10
N PRO A 211 3.50 -24.17 -8.93
CA PRO A 211 2.88 -22.84 -8.78
C PRO A 211 3.43 -22.08 -7.58
N CYS A 212 3.78 -20.83 -7.77
CA CYS A 212 4.23 -19.93 -6.72
C CYS A 212 3.78 -18.50 -7.00
N ARG A 213 3.93 -17.61 -6.02
CA ARG A 213 3.73 -16.17 -6.21
C ARG A 213 5.08 -15.50 -6.40
N ALA A 214 5.24 -14.80 -7.51
CA ALA A 214 6.40 -13.98 -7.77
C ALA A 214 6.20 -12.55 -7.23
N THR A 215 7.31 -11.81 -7.19
CA THR A 215 7.35 -10.38 -6.84
C THR A 215 7.80 -9.60 -8.05
N LEU A 216 7.06 -8.55 -8.38
CA LEU A 216 7.42 -7.53 -9.36
C LEU A 216 8.07 -6.37 -8.62
N VAL A 217 9.30 -6.03 -8.96
CA VAL A 217 9.93 -4.77 -8.56
C VAL A 217 9.83 -3.81 -9.72
N GLY A 218 9.32 -2.60 -9.46
CA GLY A 218 9.07 -1.62 -10.51
C GLY A 218 9.65 -0.25 -10.19
N PHE A 219 10.07 0.45 -11.23
CA PHE A 219 10.45 1.85 -11.24
C PHE A 219 9.44 2.64 -12.07
N LEU A 220 8.71 3.51 -11.41
CA LEU A 220 7.67 4.35 -12.01
C LEU A 220 8.20 5.77 -12.14
N ASP A 221 8.14 6.33 -13.33
CA ASP A 221 8.43 7.75 -13.52
C ASP A 221 7.29 8.62 -12.98
N TRP A 222 7.63 9.55 -12.09
CA TRP A 222 6.61 10.34 -11.40
C TRP A 222 5.88 11.32 -12.32
N LYS A 223 6.57 11.87 -13.32
CA LYS A 223 5.97 12.82 -14.30
C LYS A 223 4.96 12.12 -15.19
N SER A 224 5.38 11.10 -15.90
CA SER A 224 4.54 10.37 -16.85
C SER A 224 3.57 9.40 -16.19
N THR A 225 3.83 8.97 -14.95
CA THR A 225 3.14 7.86 -14.27
C THR A 225 3.31 6.50 -14.96
N ALA A 226 4.28 6.37 -15.84
CA ALA A 226 4.62 5.14 -16.52
C ALA A 226 5.53 4.25 -15.67
N LEU A 227 5.31 2.93 -15.71
CA LEU A 227 6.27 1.95 -15.24
C LEU A 227 7.37 1.82 -16.31
N VAL A 228 8.52 2.45 -16.05
CA VAL A 228 9.59 2.56 -17.05
C VAL A 228 10.60 1.43 -16.98
N GLY A 229 10.67 0.74 -15.84
CA GLY A 229 11.48 -0.45 -15.68
C GLY A 229 10.89 -1.37 -14.63
N TYR A 230 10.94 -2.66 -14.87
CA TYR A 230 10.49 -3.66 -13.92
C TYR A 230 11.24 -4.98 -14.09
N GLU A 231 11.20 -5.81 -13.06
CA GLU A 231 11.71 -7.17 -13.07
C GLU A 231 10.78 -8.07 -12.24
N ILE A 232 10.68 -9.34 -12.62
CA ILE A 232 9.88 -10.32 -11.91
C ILE A 232 10.79 -11.45 -11.41
N MET A 233 10.81 -11.62 -10.10
CA MET A 233 11.55 -12.67 -9.43
C MET A 233 10.70 -13.38 -8.38
N LEU A 234 11.17 -14.53 -7.91
CA LEU A 234 10.46 -15.29 -6.88
C LEU A 234 10.44 -14.56 -5.54
N GLU A 235 11.50 -13.81 -5.25
CA GLU A 235 11.66 -12.99 -4.05
C GLU A 235 12.28 -11.64 -4.39
N GLU A 236 11.91 -10.61 -3.63
CA GLU A 236 12.52 -9.31 -3.72
C GLU A 236 13.94 -9.35 -3.17
N ASN A 237 14.91 -9.10 -4.02
CA ASN A 237 16.32 -9.06 -3.65
C ASN A 237 17.08 -7.96 -4.40
N THR A 238 18.33 -7.75 -4.03
CA THR A 238 19.21 -6.73 -4.64
C THR A 238 19.35 -6.92 -6.15
N GLN A 239 19.41 -8.15 -6.63
CA GLN A 239 19.53 -8.46 -8.06
C GLN A 239 18.29 -8.02 -8.84
N CYS A 240 17.09 -8.28 -8.29
CA CYS A 240 15.82 -7.86 -8.89
C CYS A 240 15.75 -6.34 -9.04
N ILE A 241 16.14 -5.61 -8.00
CA ILE A 241 16.12 -4.15 -7.99
C ILE A 241 17.13 -3.58 -8.99
N ALA A 242 18.34 -4.14 -9.04
CA ALA A 242 19.38 -3.70 -9.99
C ALA A 242 18.94 -3.94 -11.44
N SER A 243 18.35 -5.10 -11.75
CA SER A 243 17.83 -5.41 -13.09
C SER A 243 16.68 -4.47 -13.48
N ALA A 244 15.74 -4.24 -12.56
CA ALA A 244 14.63 -3.31 -12.78
C ALA A 244 15.11 -1.86 -13.03
N LEU A 245 16.12 -1.39 -12.26
CA LEU A 245 16.75 -0.08 -12.47
C LEU A 245 17.46 0.00 -13.83
N ARG A 246 18.22 -1.02 -14.19
CA ARG A 246 18.88 -1.11 -15.49
C ARG A 246 17.87 -0.99 -16.63
N ASN A 247 16.79 -1.75 -16.55
CA ASN A 247 15.71 -1.70 -17.53
C ASN A 247 15.08 -0.30 -17.59
N ALA A 248 14.89 0.37 -16.46
CA ALA A 248 14.37 1.73 -16.39
C ALA A 248 15.29 2.73 -17.11
N ILE A 249 16.60 2.68 -16.84
CA ILE A 249 17.60 3.57 -17.48
C ILE A 249 17.64 3.34 -19.00
N ILE A 250 17.65 2.09 -19.44
CA ILE A 250 17.66 1.74 -20.86
C ILE A 250 16.39 2.21 -21.57
N ASN A 251 15.21 1.97 -20.97
CA ASN A 251 13.92 2.35 -21.54
C ASN A 251 13.72 3.88 -21.57
N LEU A 252 14.24 4.59 -20.58
CA LEU A 252 14.25 6.05 -20.57
C LEU A 252 15.34 6.64 -21.46
N ASP A 253 16.38 5.88 -21.77
CA ASP A 253 17.60 6.37 -22.42
C ASP A 253 18.22 7.56 -21.66
N MET A 254 18.11 7.53 -20.32
CA MET A 254 18.67 8.53 -19.42
C MET A 254 18.84 7.99 -17.99
N ILE A 255 19.79 8.55 -17.25
CA ILE A 255 19.99 8.29 -15.83
C ILE A 255 19.03 9.18 -15.03
N PRO A 256 18.18 8.64 -14.14
CA PRO A 256 17.27 9.43 -13.33
C PRO A 256 18.04 10.30 -12.35
N LYS A 257 17.50 11.49 -12.03
CA LYS A 257 18.13 12.39 -11.05
C LYS A 257 17.95 11.88 -9.62
N ILE A 258 16.72 11.44 -9.29
CA ILE A 258 16.34 11.01 -7.96
C ILE A 258 15.64 9.65 -8.03
N VAL A 259 15.98 8.74 -7.12
CA VAL A 259 15.22 7.52 -6.85
C VAL A 259 14.57 7.63 -5.47
N TYR A 260 13.24 7.63 -5.47
CA TYR A 260 12.42 7.62 -4.28
C TYR A 260 11.94 6.21 -3.97
N GLN A 261 12.35 5.62 -2.85
CA GLN A 261 12.15 4.20 -2.56
C GLN A 261 11.74 3.93 -1.12
N ASP A 262 11.28 2.69 -0.85
CA ASP A 262 10.93 2.27 0.50
C ASP A 262 12.17 1.97 1.34
N ASN A 263 11.96 1.89 2.67
CA ASN A 263 12.96 1.47 3.65
C ASN A 263 13.17 -0.06 3.69
N GLY A 264 12.73 -0.81 2.69
CA GLY A 264 12.91 -2.25 2.58
C GLY A 264 14.39 -2.66 2.63
N ARG A 265 14.69 -3.84 3.21
CA ARG A 265 16.08 -4.30 3.37
C ARG A 265 16.81 -4.43 2.04
N ALA A 266 16.12 -4.88 0.98
CA ALA A 266 16.71 -5.04 -0.34
C ALA A 266 17.08 -3.68 -0.97
N PHE A 267 16.23 -2.66 -0.81
CA PHE A 267 16.47 -1.30 -1.29
C PHE A 267 17.58 -0.57 -0.50
N ARG A 268 17.75 -0.92 0.78
CA ARG A 268 18.81 -0.37 1.66
C ARG A 268 20.09 -1.19 1.64
N ALA A 269 20.21 -2.16 0.76
CA ALA A 269 21.42 -2.95 0.65
C ALA A 269 22.64 -2.06 0.38
N LYS A 270 23.78 -2.40 0.98
CA LYS A 270 25.06 -1.67 0.82
C LYS A 270 25.42 -1.46 -0.65
N TYR A 271 25.06 -2.39 -1.51
CA TYR A 271 25.26 -2.27 -2.95
C TYR A 271 24.68 -0.96 -3.54
N PHE A 272 23.56 -0.48 -3.03
CA PHE A 272 22.92 0.75 -3.53
C PHE A 272 23.35 2.00 -2.78
N THR A 273 23.50 1.94 -1.46
CA THR A 273 23.49 3.12 -0.58
C THR A 273 24.78 3.35 0.22
N ASP A 274 25.83 2.52 0.05
CA ASP A 274 27.00 2.60 0.92
C ASP A 274 27.85 3.85 0.64
N ASP A 275 27.66 4.88 1.49
CA ASP A 275 28.43 6.12 1.49
C ASP A 275 29.61 6.08 2.48
N LYS A 276 29.64 5.15 3.44
CA LYS A 276 30.48 5.28 4.65
C LYS A 276 31.44 4.13 4.92
N GLY A 277 31.25 2.98 4.28
CA GLY A 277 32.03 1.78 4.64
C GLY A 277 33.39 1.67 3.95
N PHE A 278 33.58 2.33 2.82
CA PHE A 278 34.75 2.21 1.96
C PHE A 278 35.21 3.53 1.35
N GLY A 279 34.81 4.68 1.94
CA GLY A 279 35.16 6.02 1.45
C GLY A 279 36.68 6.25 1.32
N GLU A 280 37.50 5.62 2.17
CA GLU A 280 38.97 5.64 2.05
C GLU A 280 39.49 4.83 0.86
N LEU A 281 38.72 3.87 0.34
CA LEU A 281 39.06 3.02 -0.80
C LEU A 281 38.37 3.44 -2.11
N GLY A 282 37.56 4.52 -2.11
CA GLY A 282 36.93 5.06 -3.32
C GLY A 282 35.73 4.25 -3.85
N PHE A 283 35.07 3.44 -3.02
CA PHE A 283 33.91 2.65 -3.43
C PHE A 283 32.60 3.28 -2.97
N TYR A 284 31.82 3.72 -3.94
CA TYR A 284 30.49 4.26 -3.75
C TYR A 284 29.43 3.22 -4.08
N GLY A 285 28.28 3.28 -3.43
CA GLY A 285 27.10 2.50 -3.80
C GLY A 285 26.67 2.78 -5.24
N LEU A 286 25.86 1.88 -5.82
CA LEU A 286 25.42 1.98 -7.22
C LEU A 286 24.81 3.34 -7.56
N TYR A 287 23.94 3.86 -6.71
CA TYR A 287 23.30 5.15 -6.95
C TYR A 287 24.30 6.31 -7.03
N ALA A 288 25.29 6.33 -6.13
CA ALA A 288 26.34 7.35 -6.16
C ALA A 288 27.24 7.22 -7.41
N LYS A 289 27.56 5.99 -7.86
CA LYS A 289 28.30 5.75 -9.11
C LYS A 289 27.56 6.28 -10.34
N LEU A 290 26.24 6.16 -10.35
CA LEU A 290 25.38 6.67 -11.40
C LEU A 290 25.02 8.15 -11.26
N GLY A 291 25.43 8.82 -10.17
CA GLY A 291 25.06 10.21 -9.88
C GLY A 291 23.58 10.38 -9.48
N ILE A 292 22.95 9.33 -8.99
CA ILE A 292 21.53 9.30 -8.60
C ILE A 292 21.39 9.69 -7.13
N GLU A 293 20.59 10.71 -6.83
CA GLU A 293 20.21 11.04 -5.46
C GLU A 293 19.14 10.04 -4.96
N THR A 294 19.27 9.60 -3.71
CA THR A 294 18.31 8.66 -3.11
C THR A 294 17.51 9.29 -1.99
N VAL A 295 16.19 9.15 -2.06
CA VAL A 295 15.27 9.60 -1.03
C VAL A 295 14.47 8.41 -0.51
N PHE A 296 14.59 8.14 0.80
CA PHE A 296 13.80 7.09 1.44
C PHE A 296 12.47 7.63 1.94
N ALA A 297 11.40 6.89 1.67
CA ALA A 297 10.09 7.19 2.21
C ALA A 297 10.13 7.20 3.74
N ARG A 298 9.50 8.18 4.37
CA ARG A 298 9.33 8.15 5.82
C ARG A 298 8.48 6.93 6.20
N PRO A 299 8.89 6.16 7.23
CA PRO A 299 8.11 5.02 7.69
C PRO A 299 6.65 5.42 7.92
N TYR A 300 5.74 4.55 7.51
CA TYR A 300 4.28 4.74 7.69
C TYR A 300 3.63 5.89 6.93
N ASN A 301 4.31 6.54 5.98
CA ASN A 301 3.72 7.59 5.16
C ASN A 301 3.37 7.06 3.75
N ALA A 302 2.33 6.24 3.65
CA ALA A 302 1.85 5.63 2.39
C ALA A 302 1.45 6.68 1.33
N ARG A 303 0.98 7.87 1.76
CA ARG A 303 0.58 8.96 0.84
C ARG A 303 1.73 9.51 0.00
N SER A 304 2.96 9.19 0.34
CA SER A 304 4.15 9.66 -0.38
C SER A 304 4.44 8.87 -1.66
N LYS A 305 3.81 7.70 -1.86
CA LYS A 305 4.14 6.79 -2.95
C LYS A 305 3.07 6.77 -4.05
N VAL A 306 3.41 7.35 -5.20
CA VAL A 306 2.55 7.33 -6.40
C VAL A 306 2.43 5.91 -6.97
N ILE A 307 3.47 5.09 -6.81
CA ILE A 307 3.54 3.72 -7.33
C ILE A 307 2.49 2.78 -6.70
N GLU A 308 2.07 3.03 -5.46
CA GLU A 308 1.00 2.23 -4.81
C GLU A 308 -0.33 2.37 -5.57
N ARG A 309 -0.62 3.57 -6.10
CA ARG A 309 -1.79 3.78 -6.95
C ARG A 309 -1.67 3.01 -8.26
N PHE A 310 -0.49 3.03 -8.87
CA PHE A 310 -0.21 2.25 -10.08
C PHE A 310 -0.44 0.76 -9.83
N PHE A 311 0.10 0.19 -8.73
CA PHE A 311 -0.11 -1.22 -8.41
C PHE A 311 -1.57 -1.57 -8.13
N LYS A 312 -2.34 -0.64 -7.56
CA LYS A 312 -3.78 -0.84 -7.41
C LYS A 312 -4.49 -0.89 -8.77
N GLU A 313 -4.15 -0.01 -9.70
CA GLU A 313 -4.69 -0.02 -11.07
C GLU A 313 -4.23 -1.28 -11.83
N PHE A 314 -2.99 -1.70 -11.63
CA PHE A 314 -2.44 -2.95 -12.18
C PHE A 314 -3.21 -4.17 -11.64
N GLN A 315 -3.49 -4.21 -10.36
CA GLN A 315 -4.28 -5.28 -9.76
C GLN A 315 -5.71 -5.33 -10.34
N GLU A 316 -6.37 -4.20 -10.46
CA GLU A 316 -7.75 -4.14 -10.97
C GLU A 316 -7.84 -4.42 -12.48
N GLY A 317 -6.91 -3.90 -13.27
CA GLY A 317 -6.96 -3.95 -14.73
C GLY A 317 -6.21 -5.12 -15.37
N PHE A 318 -5.32 -5.79 -14.62
CA PHE A 318 -4.51 -6.89 -15.13
C PHE A 318 -4.58 -8.14 -14.25
N GLU A 319 -4.16 -8.06 -12.97
CA GLU A 319 -4.03 -9.26 -12.15
C GLU A 319 -5.35 -10.00 -11.94
N LYS A 320 -6.46 -9.27 -11.76
CA LYS A 320 -7.79 -9.87 -11.60
C LYS A 320 -8.31 -10.59 -12.86
N LEU A 321 -7.73 -10.32 -14.01
CA LEU A 321 -8.06 -10.99 -15.26
C LEU A 321 -7.25 -12.28 -15.48
N MET A 322 -6.23 -12.51 -14.65
CA MET A 322 -5.37 -13.69 -14.77
C MET A 322 -6.13 -14.96 -14.32
N PRO A 323 -6.08 -16.05 -15.10
CA PRO A 323 -6.73 -17.31 -14.74
C PRO A 323 -6.25 -17.86 -13.39
N SER A 324 -4.97 -17.67 -13.06
CA SER A 324 -4.34 -18.11 -11.81
C SER A 324 -4.46 -17.09 -10.66
N TYR A 325 -5.42 -16.14 -10.72
CA TYR A 325 -5.63 -15.12 -9.70
C TYR A 325 -6.10 -15.73 -8.37
N ILE A 326 -5.40 -15.42 -7.28
CA ILE A 326 -5.71 -15.92 -5.93
C ILE A 326 -6.05 -14.81 -4.92
N GLY A 327 -5.82 -13.55 -5.31
CA GLY A 327 -6.05 -12.37 -4.47
C GLY A 327 -4.88 -11.98 -3.58
N SER A 328 -4.77 -10.69 -3.29
CA SER A 328 -3.72 -10.12 -2.42
C SER A 328 -4.06 -10.24 -0.93
N SER A 329 -5.34 -10.40 -0.57
CA SER A 329 -5.84 -10.50 0.80
C SER A 329 -7.09 -11.39 0.86
N ILE A 330 -7.53 -11.75 2.07
CA ILE A 330 -8.75 -12.53 2.29
C ILE A 330 -9.99 -11.84 1.68
N ILE A 331 -10.04 -10.51 1.73
CA ILE A 331 -11.16 -9.72 1.18
C ILE A 331 -11.18 -9.80 -0.35
N ASN A 332 -10.00 -9.78 -0.98
CA ASN A 332 -9.83 -9.76 -2.42
C ASN A 332 -9.77 -11.16 -3.06
N LYS A 333 -9.85 -12.22 -2.25
CA LYS A 333 -9.94 -13.59 -2.79
C LYS A 333 -11.18 -13.74 -3.66
N PRO A 334 -11.07 -14.44 -4.80
CA PRO A 334 -12.23 -14.85 -5.60
C PRO A 334 -13.28 -15.57 -4.74
N ALA A 335 -14.55 -15.38 -5.05
CA ALA A 335 -15.65 -15.89 -4.22
C ALA A 335 -15.60 -17.42 -4.04
N TYR A 336 -15.15 -18.14 -5.07
CA TYR A 336 -15.03 -19.60 -5.06
C TYR A 336 -13.85 -20.10 -4.20
N LEU A 337 -12.78 -19.31 -4.01
CA LEU A 337 -11.66 -19.67 -3.13
C LEU A 337 -11.93 -19.41 -1.64
N LYS A 338 -13.04 -18.75 -1.29
CA LYS A 338 -13.37 -18.41 0.11
C LYS A 338 -13.84 -19.59 0.94
N ARG A 339 -14.38 -20.65 0.34
CA ARG A 339 -15.03 -21.76 1.05
C ARG A 339 -14.43 -23.14 0.82
N ASN A 340 -13.77 -23.38 -0.31
CA ASN A 340 -13.21 -24.70 -0.63
C ASN A 340 -11.98 -24.60 -1.53
N GLU A 341 -10.81 -24.32 -0.92
CA GLU A 341 -9.55 -24.11 -1.65
C GLU A 341 -9.10 -25.33 -2.47
N LYS A 342 -9.34 -26.57 -1.99
CA LYS A 342 -8.91 -27.80 -2.69
C LYS A 342 -9.73 -28.08 -3.95
N PHE A 343 -11.05 -27.91 -3.89
CA PHE A 343 -11.93 -28.13 -5.04
C PHE A 343 -11.64 -27.12 -6.15
N HIS A 344 -11.43 -25.86 -5.77
CA HIS A 344 -11.22 -24.77 -6.71
C HIS A 344 -9.77 -24.64 -7.19
N SER A 345 -8.78 -25.11 -6.43
CA SER A 345 -7.41 -25.20 -6.93
C SER A 345 -7.30 -26.16 -8.13
N ASN A 346 -8.10 -27.21 -8.15
CA ASN A 346 -8.15 -28.14 -9.29
C ASN A 346 -8.80 -27.51 -10.54
N LEU A 347 -9.78 -26.62 -10.37
CA LEU A 347 -10.43 -25.90 -11.48
C LEU A 347 -9.54 -24.77 -12.05
N HIS A 348 -8.64 -24.19 -11.22
CA HIS A 348 -7.73 -23.14 -11.63
C HIS A 348 -6.41 -23.63 -12.21
N ASN A 349 -6.10 -24.92 -12.09
CA ASN A 349 -4.87 -25.51 -12.62
C ASN A 349 -4.85 -25.60 -14.15
N ASP A 350 -5.91 -25.16 -14.84
CA ASP A 350 -5.98 -25.26 -16.30
C ASP A 350 -4.97 -24.35 -17.02
N TYR A 351 -4.58 -23.24 -16.44
CA TYR A 351 -3.52 -22.39 -16.98
C TYR A 351 -2.84 -21.51 -15.91
N ILE A 352 -1.60 -21.83 -15.62
CA ILE A 352 -0.72 -21.01 -14.80
C ILE A 352 0.44 -20.55 -15.69
N PRO A 353 0.61 -19.23 -15.92
CA PRO A 353 1.65 -18.73 -16.82
C PRO A 353 3.05 -18.95 -16.25
N THR A 354 4.01 -19.08 -17.15
CA THR A 354 5.44 -18.94 -16.81
C THR A 354 5.78 -17.48 -16.54
N ILE A 355 6.97 -17.22 -15.97
CA ILE A 355 7.46 -15.85 -15.78
C ILE A 355 7.61 -15.14 -17.12
N GLU A 356 8.12 -15.80 -18.15
CA GLU A 356 8.28 -15.21 -19.48
C GLU A 356 6.95 -14.83 -20.14
N GLU A 357 5.94 -15.70 -20.04
CA GLU A 357 4.59 -15.40 -20.52
C GLU A 357 3.98 -14.24 -19.73
N THR A 358 4.20 -14.21 -18.42
CA THR A 358 3.76 -13.11 -17.55
C THR A 358 4.36 -11.78 -17.97
N ILE A 359 5.67 -11.73 -18.27
CA ILE A 359 6.34 -10.54 -18.77
C ILE A 359 5.69 -10.06 -20.07
N LYS A 360 5.48 -10.95 -21.04
CA LYS A 360 4.82 -10.61 -22.32
C LYS A 360 3.42 -10.02 -22.11
N MET A 361 2.64 -10.61 -21.22
CA MET A 361 1.29 -10.13 -20.90
C MET A 361 1.33 -8.76 -20.20
N ILE A 362 2.26 -8.55 -19.29
CA ILE A 362 2.47 -7.25 -18.63
C ILE A 362 2.87 -6.19 -19.66
N ASP A 363 3.79 -6.50 -20.57
CA ASP A 363 4.21 -5.56 -21.62
C ASP A 363 3.04 -5.15 -22.54
N MET A 364 2.15 -6.09 -22.86
CA MET A 364 0.92 -5.79 -23.61
C MET A 364 -0.01 -4.87 -22.83
N TRP A 365 -0.20 -5.13 -21.54
CA TRP A 365 -1.01 -4.29 -20.67
C TRP A 365 -0.39 -2.90 -20.48
N LEU A 366 0.93 -2.80 -20.31
CA LEU A 366 1.64 -1.53 -20.21
C LEU A 366 1.49 -0.68 -21.49
N LYS A 367 1.53 -1.30 -22.69
CA LYS A 367 1.24 -0.59 -23.94
C LYS A 367 -0.17 0.00 -23.94
N PHE A 368 -1.16 -0.77 -23.53
CA PHE A 368 -2.52 -0.27 -23.34
C PHE A 368 -2.60 0.84 -22.29
N LYS A 369 -1.96 0.66 -21.13
CA LYS A 369 -1.93 1.67 -20.06
C LYS A 369 -1.28 2.97 -20.53
N ASN A 370 -0.19 2.88 -21.27
CA ASN A 370 0.54 4.05 -21.78
C ASN A 370 -0.22 4.81 -22.88
N SER A 371 -1.20 4.21 -23.53
CA SER A 371 -2.11 4.91 -24.46
C SER A 371 -3.19 5.75 -23.75
N GLN A 372 -3.31 5.65 -22.41
CA GLN A 372 -4.28 6.41 -21.63
C GLN A 372 -3.78 7.84 -21.34
N PRO A 373 -4.69 8.80 -21.07
CA PRO A 373 -4.31 10.16 -20.70
C PRO A 373 -3.41 10.20 -19.47
N CYS A 374 -2.37 11.03 -19.50
CA CYS A 374 -1.46 11.23 -18.38
C CYS A 374 -2.10 12.14 -17.33
N THR A 375 -2.11 11.71 -16.07
CA THR A 375 -2.70 12.48 -14.95
C THR A 375 -1.99 13.83 -14.73
N ASN A 376 -0.67 13.88 -14.95
CA ASN A 376 0.15 15.08 -14.72
C ASN A 376 0.37 15.91 -16.01
N ALA A 377 -0.19 15.47 -17.15
CA ALA A 377 -0.22 16.18 -18.43
C ALA A 377 -1.55 15.85 -19.16
N PRO A 378 -2.69 16.46 -18.77
CA PRO A 378 -4.02 16.02 -19.19
C PRO A 378 -4.30 16.01 -20.70
N ASN A 379 -3.50 16.78 -21.48
CA ASN A 379 -3.66 16.89 -22.93
C ASN A 379 -2.80 15.88 -23.71
N MET A 380 -2.09 15.01 -23.03
CA MET A 380 -1.16 14.05 -23.61
C MET A 380 -1.40 12.66 -23.04
N THR A 381 -1.14 11.64 -23.83
CA THR A 381 -1.07 10.26 -23.34
C THR A 381 0.24 10.04 -22.57
N ILE A 382 0.28 8.99 -21.76
CA ILE A 382 1.50 8.60 -21.04
C ILE A 382 2.64 8.34 -22.03
N ALA A 383 2.37 7.70 -23.17
CA ALA A 383 3.35 7.43 -24.21
C ALA A 383 3.92 8.72 -24.83
N GLU A 384 3.06 9.69 -25.16
CA GLU A 384 3.50 11.00 -25.71
C GLU A 384 4.35 11.78 -24.70
N VAL A 385 4.03 11.73 -23.41
CA VAL A 385 4.86 12.35 -22.36
C VAL A 385 6.24 11.69 -22.30
N LEU A 386 6.30 10.35 -22.41
CA LEU A 386 7.57 9.62 -22.44
C LEU A 386 8.39 9.91 -23.72
N GLU A 387 7.75 10.07 -24.87
CA GLU A 387 8.45 10.37 -26.13
C GLU A 387 9.10 11.76 -26.12
N ASN A 388 8.48 12.72 -25.45
CA ASN A 388 8.98 14.11 -25.36
C ASN A 388 10.12 14.29 -24.34
N ARG A 389 10.67 13.20 -23.78
CA ARG A 389 11.78 13.27 -22.83
C ARG A 389 13.11 13.65 -23.46
N ASN A 390 13.99 14.24 -22.67
CA ASN A 390 15.38 14.48 -23.05
C ASN A 390 16.20 13.19 -22.99
N LYS A 391 16.60 12.65 -24.14
CA LYS A 391 17.42 11.44 -24.24
C LYS A 391 18.89 11.78 -24.03
N GLN A 392 19.61 10.94 -23.28
CA GLN A 392 21.05 11.09 -23.02
C GLN A 392 21.93 10.20 -23.91
N ASN A 393 21.32 9.28 -24.68
CA ASN A 393 22.00 8.28 -25.50
C ASN A 393 22.97 7.41 -24.67
N ILE A 394 22.40 6.70 -23.71
CA ILE A 394 23.16 5.88 -22.74
C ILE A 394 23.85 4.72 -23.45
N ASP A 395 25.17 4.63 -23.31
CA ASP A 395 25.93 3.44 -23.72
C ASP A 395 25.63 2.28 -22.75
N LYS A 396 25.04 1.22 -23.29
CA LYS A 396 24.65 0.03 -22.50
C LYS A 396 25.85 -0.67 -21.89
N SER A 397 26.99 -0.71 -22.58
CA SER A 397 28.19 -1.37 -22.07
C SER A 397 28.79 -0.59 -20.89
N MET A 398 28.83 0.73 -21.01
CA MET A 398 29.25 1.60 -19.91
C MET A 398 28.31 1.52 -18.71
N LEU A 399 26.99 1.44 -18.95
CA LEU A 399 26.01 1.24 -17.88
C LEU A 399 26.24 -0.11 -17.17
N ASP A 400 26.47 -1.18 -17.92
CA ASP A 400 26.71 -2.50 -17.34
C ASP A 400 27.98 -2.50 -16.48
N ASP A 401 29.06 -1.86 -16.90
CA ASP A 401 30.29 -1.71 -16.12
C ASP A 401 30.08 -0.91 -14.82
N LEU A 402 29.33 0.18 -14.89
CA LEU A 402 29.00 0.99 -13.70
C LEU A 402 28.13 0.22 -12.69
N MET A 403 27.28 -0.67 -13.17
CA MET A 403 26.36 -1.47 -12.37
C MET A 403 27.03 -2.73 -11.78
N LEU A 404 28.28 -3.02 -12.06
CA LEU A 404 28.99 -4.15 -11.44
C LEU A 404 29.05 -3.98 -9.92
N ALA A 405 28.62 -5.01 -9.23
CA ALA A 405 28.79 -5.11 -7.78
C ALA A 405 30.25 -5.40 -7.43
N THR A 406 30.69 -4.94 -6.27
CA THR A 406 32.08 -5.11 -5.81
C THR A 406 32.11 -5.80 -4.46
N GLU A 407 33.03 -6.74 -4.27
CA GLU A 407 33.25 -7.40 -3.00
C GLU A 407 34.72 -7.75 -2.83
N VAL A 408 35.23 -7.65 -1.58
CA VAL A 408 36.60 -8.07 -1.26
C VAL A 408 36.61 -9.55 -0.94
N LYS A 409 37.39 -10.32 -1.68
CA LYS A 409 37.58 -11.77 -1.47
C LYS A 409 39.05 -12.10 -1.32
N THR A 410 39.34 -13.22 -0.67
CA THR A 410 40.71 -13.73 -0.54
C THR A 410 40.99 -14.77 -1.65
N ILE A 411 42.14 -14.67 -2.28
CA ILE A 411 42.58 -15.68 -3.23
C ILE A 411 43.02 -16.92 -2.44
N HIS A 412 42.42 -18.06 -2.74
CA HIS A 412 42.76 -19.38 -2.21
C HIS A 412 43.53 -20.21 -3.25
N ARG A 413 43.96 -21.39 -2.85
CA ARG A 413 44.70 -22.33 -3.74
C ARG A 413 43.91 -22.63 -5.03
N ASN A 414 42.60 -22.69 -4.94
CA ASN A 414 41.71 -23.00 -6.08
C ASN A 414 41.12 -21.73 -6.72
N GLY A 415 41.74 -20.57 -6.50
CA GLY A 415 41.23 -19.27 -6.99
C GLY A 415 40.36 -18.54 -5.97
N ILE A 416 39.34 -17.86 -6.45
CA ILE A 416 38.45 -17.02 -5.65
C ILE A 416 37.11 -17.72 -5.44
N ARG A 417 36.75 -18.04 -4.19
CA ARG A 417 35.48 -18.66 -3.86
C ARG A 417 34.40 -17.56 -3.69
N PHE A 418 33.39 -17.64 -4.56
CA PHE A 418 32.32 -16.68 -4.57
C PHE A 418 30.98 -17.34 -4.97
N LEU A 419 29.91 -17.11 -4.21
CA LEU A 419 28.57 -17.69 -4.41
C LEU A 419 28.58 -19.21 -4.63
N ASN A 420 29.33 -19.93 -3.80
CA ASN A 420 29.53 -21.38 -3.86
C ASN A 420 30.23 -21.92 -5.13
N CYS A 421 30.80 -21.04 -5.94
CA CYS A 421 31.61 -21.36 -7.09
C CYS A 421 33.08 -20.97 -6.82
N ASP A 422 34.02 -21.71 -7.39
CA ASP A 422 35.44 -21.35 -7.38
C ASP A 422 35.80 -20.78 -8.74
N TYR A 423 36.22 -19.52 -8.78
CA TYR A 423 36.65 -18.79 -9.97
C TYR A 423 38.18 -18.83 -10.03
N PHE A 424 38.73 -19.42 -11.08
CA PHE A 424 40.17 -19.58 -11.25
C PHE A 424 40.62 -19.02 -12.58
N ASP A 425 41.81 -18.44 -12.58
CA ASP A 425 42.55 -18.04 -13.76
C ASP A 425 44.02 -18.25 -13.49
N GLU A 426 44.81 -18.64 -14.50
CA GLU A 426 46.26 -18.91 -14.34
C GLU A 426 47.01 -17.68 -13.81
N ARG A 427 46.54 -16.49 -14.09
CA ARG A 427 47.05 -15.21 -13.58
C ARG A 427 46.91 -15.06 -12.06
N LEU A 428 46.07 -15.87 -11.40
CA LEU A 428 45.89 -15.87 -9.95
C LEU A 428 46.89 -16.82 -9.24
N TYR A 429 47.67 -17.60 -10.02
CA TYR A 429 48.62 -18.55 -9.46
C TYR A 429 49.72 -17.86 -8.65
N GLY A 430 49.96 -18.32 -7.44
CA GLY A 430 50.99 -17.77 -6.56
C GLY A 430 50.54 -16.63 -5.67
N PHE A 431 49.34 -16.05 -5.85
CA PHE A 431 48.83 -14.98 -5.02
C PHE A 431 48.01 -15.52 -3.84
N LYS A 432 48.20 -14.92 -2.66
CA LYS A 432 47.42 -15.15 -1.43
C LYS A 432 46.89 -13.86 -0.83
N SER A 433 46.68 -12.85 -1.62
CA SER A 433 46.21 -11.52 -1.17
C SER A 433 44.70 -11.43 -1.17
N LYS A 434 44.20 -10.42 -0.46
CA LYS A 434 42.82 -9.96 -0.64
C LYS A 434 42.73 -9.20 -1.96
N VAL A 435 41.70 -9.46 -2.72
CA VAL A 435 41.45 -8.77 -4.00
C VAL A 435 40.02 -8.26 -4.03
N LEU A 436 39.82 -7.17 -4.71
CA LEU A 436 38.52 -6.69 -5.04
C LEU A 436 38.03 -7.43 -6.29
N ILE A 437 36.86 -8.00 -6.22
CA ILE A 437 36.17 -8.58 -7.37
C ILE A 437 35.03 -7.67 -7.78
N LYS A 438 34.81 -7.55 -9.07
CA LYS A 438 33.61 -6.97 -9.67
C LYS A 438 32.82 -8.09 -10.35
N TYR A 439 31.51 -8.08 -10.20
CA TYR A 439 30.65 -9.08 -10.80
C TYR A 439 29.31 -8.48 -11.22
N ASN A 440 28.73 -9.05 -12.26
CA ASN A 440 27.41 -8.68 -12.71
C ASN A 440 26.37 -9.45 -11.89
N LEU A 441 25.38 -8.75 -11.32
CA LEU A 441 24.32 -9.38 -10.54
C LEU A 441 23.36 -10.22 -11.40
N VAL A 442 23.33 -9.98 -12.71
CA VAL A 442 22.44 -10.70 -13.64
C VAL A 442 23.18 -11.86 -14.31
N ASP A 443 24.47 -11.69 -14.62
CA ASP A 443 25.31 -12.70 -15.24
C ASP A 443 26.52 -13.03 -14.34
N LEU A 444 26.53 -14.22 -13.78
CA LEU A 444 27.58 -14.72 -12.89
C LEU A 444 28.55 -15.70 -13.59
N ASN A 445 28.57 -15.75 -14.93
CA ASN A 445 29.48 -16.61 -15.66
C ASN A 445 30.96 -16.24 -15.47
N GLY A 446 31.23 -14.98 -15.15
CA GLY A 446 32.57 -14.48 -14.84
C GLY A 446 32.59 -13.45 -13.74
N ILE A 447 33.76 -13.25 -13.15
CA ILE A 447 34.06 -12.14 -12.24
C ILE A 447 35.30 -11.39 -12.76
N TYR A 448 35.35 -10.08 -12.45
CA TYR A 448 36.49 -9.24 -12.83
C TYR A 448 37.37 -8.99 -11.61
N LYS A 449 38.67 -9.18 -11.74
CA LYS A 449 39.63 -8.80 -10.69
C LYS A 449 40.03 -7.35 -10.91
N TYR A 450 39.92 -6.53 -9.85
CA TYR A 450 40.40 -5.15 -9.84
C TYR A 450 41.78 -5.08 -9.21
N ASN A 451 42.72 -4.41 -9.87
CA ASN A 451 44.06 -4.19 -9.35
C ASN A 451 44.13 -2.83 -8.66
N GLU A 452 44.32 -2.81 -7.33
CA GLU A 452 44.41 -1.57 -6.54
C GLU A 452 45.66 -0.73 -6.83
N GLU A 453 46.76 -1.36 -7.28
CA GLU A 453 48.04 -0.68 -7.43
C GLU A 453 48.07 0.26 -8.66
N THR A 454 47.33 -0.03 -9.71
CA THR A 454 47.43 0.75 -10.95
C THR A 454 46.39 1.85 -11.09
N LYS A 455 45.35 1.93 -10.24
CA LYS A 455 44.19 2.86 -10.35
C LYS A 455 43.60 2.99 -11.78
N MET A 456 44.21 2.39 -12.76
CA MET A 456 43.73 2.17 -14.13
C MET A 456 43.50 0.68 -14.28
N GLY A 457 42.24 0.26 -14.21
CA GLY A 457 41.90 -1.14 -14.13
C GLY A 457 42.31 -1.93 -15.38
N GLU A 458 43.32 -2.77 -15.26
CA GLU A 458 43.30 -4.01 -16.02
C GLU A 458 42.22 -4.89 -15.42
N ASN A 459 40.97 -4.63 -15.79
CA ASN A 459 39.87 -5.52 -15.49
C ASN A 459 40.04 -6.74 -16.39
N TYR A 460 40.45 -7.86 -15.85
CA TYR A 460 40.38 -9.10 -16.60
C TYR A 460 39.32 -10.02 -16.02
N GLU A 461 38.57 -10.59 -16.94
CA GLU A 461 37.53 -11.53 -16.63
C GLU A 461 38.11 -12.85 -16.17
N ILE A 462 37.62 -13.37 -15.06
CA ILE A 462 37.99 -14.67 -14.49
C ILE A 462 36.79 -15.58 -14.68
N PHE A 463 36.89 -16.52 -15.55
CA PHE A 463 35.85 -17.51 -15.75
C PHE A 463 35.85 -18.55 -14.62
N SER A 464 34.67 -19.03 -14.24
CA SER A 464 34.55 -20.17 -13.33
C SER A 464 35.09 -21.40 -14.05
N PRO A 465 36.27 -21.95 -13.68
CA PRO A 465 36.84 -23.07 -14.39
C PRO A 465 36.12 -24.39 -14.13
N LEU A 466 35.35 -24.44 -13.02
CA LEU A 466 34.62 -25.66 -12.64
C LEU A 466 33.49 -26.01 -13.61
N LYS A 467 33.04 -25.08 -14.45
CA LYS A 467 32.13 -25.44 -15.55
C LYS A 467 32.84 -26.10 -16.74
N ASN A 468 34.15 -25.92 -16.95
CA ASN A 468 34.77 -26.28 -18.22
C ASN A 468 36.07 -27.09 -18.19
N LYS A 469 36.78 -27.32 -17.09
CA LYS A 469 38.10 -27.95 -17.17
C LYS A 469 38.41 -29.13 -16.21
N HIS A 470 37.65 -29.38 -15.14
CA HIS A 470 38.13 -30.33 -14.12
C HIS A 470 37.20 -31.44 -13.67
N LEU A 471 36.06 -31.60 -14.27
CA LEU A 471 35.26 -32.79 -14.07
C LEU A 471 34.94 -33.43 -15.41
N LYS A 472 35.96 -33.90 -16.13
CA LYS A 472 35.80 -35.08 -16.98
C LYS A 472 35.56 -36.29 -16.06
N ILE A 473 34.61 -36.12 -15.13
CA ILE A 473 34.09 -37.24 -14.38
C ILE A 473 33.11 -37.91 -15.32
N SER A 474 33.39 -39.16 -15.68
CA SER A 474 32.42 -39.96 -16.40
C SER A 474 31.14 -40.06 -15.56
N ILE A 475 30.02 -40.29 -16.20
CA ILE A 475 28.75 -40.50 -15.47
C ILE A 475 28.87 -41.72 -14.55
N GLU A 476 29.66 -42.67 -14.94
CA GLU A 476 29.96 -43.87 -14.14
C GLU A 476 30.78 -43.55 -12.88
N ASP A 477 31.83 -42.72 -12.99
CA ASP A 477 32.63 -42.28 -11.84
C ASP A 477 31.79 -41.40 -10.89
N ALA A 478 30.93 -40.52 -11.45
CA ALA A 478 30.03 -39.70 -10.65
C ALA A 478 28.99 -40.53 -9.88
N LYS A 479 28.45 -41.57 -10.52
CA LYS A 479 27.60 -42.57 -9.87
C LYS A 479 28.34 -43.25 -8.74
N GLU A 480 29.54 -43.78 -9.00
CA GLU A 480 30.34 -44.51 -8.01
C GLU A 480 30.66 -43.62 -6.80
N TYR A 481 31.02 -42.35 -7.04
CA TYR A 481 31.22 -41.35 -5.99
C TYR A 481 29.95 -41.09 -5.17
N PHE A 482 28.80 -40.93 -5.82
CA PHE A 482 27.51 -40.73 -5.17
C PHE A 482 27.11 -41.95 -4.33
N MET A 483 27.22 -43.13 -4.90
CA MET A 483 26.85 -44.37 -4.22
C MET A 483 27.71 -44.58 -2.96
N LYS A 484 29.03 -44.39 -3.06
CA LYS A 484 29.98 -44.61 -1.97
C LYS A 484 29.91 -43.51 -0.89
N ASN A 485 29.78 -42.26 -1.27
CA ASN A 485 29.89 -41.14 -0.33
C ASN A 485 28.58 -40.70 0.27
N TYR A 486 27.47 -41.00 -0.38
CA TYR A 486 26.14 -40.59 0.09
C TYR A 486 25.25 -41.81 0.40
N VAL A 487 25.03 -42.70 -0.57
CA VAL A 487 24.04 -43.78 -0.41
C VAL A 487 24.50 -44.83 0.61
N GLU A 488 25.75 -45.27 0.57
CA GLU A 488 26.29 -46.22 1.56
C GLU A 488 26.30 -45.63 2.98
N LYS A 489 26.58 -44.33 3.11
CA LYS A 489 26.73 -43.71 4.43
C LYS A 489 25.39 -43.34 5.09
N TYR A 490 24.39 -43.00 4.30
CA TYR A 490 23.16 -42.38 4.83
C TYR A 490 21.87 -43.12 4.49
N CYS A 491 21.92 -44.14 3.60
CA CYS A 491 20.71 -44.82 3.14
C CYS A 491 20.72 -46.31 3.57
N LYS A 492 19.50 -46.90 3.62
CA LYS A 492 19.34 -48.33 3.88
C LYS A 492 19.81 -49.16 2.67
N LEU A 493 20.21 -50.43 2.90
CA LEU A 493 20.71 -51.35 1.88
C LEU A 493 19.71 -51.51 0.71
N GLU A 494 18.43 -51.49 0.98
CA GLU A 494 17.41 -51.59 -0.06
C GLU A 494 17.37 -50.33 -0.96
N THR A 495 17.58 -49.16 -0.38
CA THR A 495 17.71 -47.89 -1.10
C THR A 495 18.96 -47.87 -1.97
N TYR A 496 20.07 -48.44 -1.48
CA TYR A 496 21.29 -48.62 -2.26
C TYR A 496 21.05 -49.48 -3.51
N ARG A 497 20.35 -50.62 -3.34
CA ARG A 497 20.03 -51.52 -4.47
C ARG A 497 19.13 -50.80 -5.49
N ASN A 498 18.16 -50.07 -5.02
CA ASN A 498 17.25 -49.33 -5.88
C ASN A 498 17.95 -48.21 -6.68
N TYR A 499 18.78 -47.41 -6.04
CA TYR A 499 19.58 -46.39 -6.74
C TYR A 499 20.54 -47.00 -7.74
N ASN A 500 21.21 -48.07 -7.36
CA ASN A 500 22.14 -48.75 -8.27
C ASN A 500 21.42 -49.33 -9.51
N ALA A 501 20.24 -49.90 -9.31
CA ALA A 501 19.39 -50.38 -10.41
C ALA A 501 18.92 -49.21 -11.31
N ILE A 502 18.48 -48.11 -10.73
CA ILE A 502 18.04 -46.91 -11.49
C ILE A 502 19.20 -46.39 -12.35
N PHE A 503 20.39 -46.24 -11.79
CA PHE A 503 21.54 -45.76 -12.56
C PHE A 503 21.90 -46.73 -13.70
N ASN A 504 21.98 -48.02 -13.42
CA ASN A 504 22.46 -49.01 -14.40
C ASN A 504 21.45 -49.30 -15.51
N PHE A 505 20.16 -49.27 -15.19
CA PHE A 505 19.12 -49.70 -16.15
C PHE A 505 18.32 -48.52 -16.74
N ASN A 506 18.22 -47.38 -16.03
CA ASN A 506 17.36 -46.30 -16.44
C ASN A 506 18.09 -45.00 -16.80
N ILE A 507 19.30 -44.75 -16.30
CA ILE A 507 20.02 -43.50 -16.55
C ILE A 507 21.18 -43.73 -17.52
N ILE A 508 22.18 -44.51 -17.14
CA ILE A 508 23.42 -44.68 -17.91
C ILE A 508 23.19 -45.16 -19.35
N PRO A 509 22.30 -46.14 -19.62
CA PRO A 509 22.09 -46.64 -20.99
C PRO A 509 21.41 -45.65 -21.94
N PHE A 510 20.78 -44.58 -21.41
CA PHE A 510 19.91 -43.67 -22.20
C PHE A 510 20.39 -42.23 -22.20
N ILE A 511 21.39 -41.91 -21.40
CA ILE A 511 21.97 -40.57 -21.40
C ILE A 511 23.05 -40.54 -22.47
N ASN A 512 22.85 -39.71 -23.51
CA ASN A 512 23.77 -39.62 -24.65
C ASN A 512 25.03 -38.77 -24.37
N CYS A 513 25.44 -38.68 -23.10
CA CYS A 513 26.57 -37.90 -22.65
C CYS A 513 27.55 -38.84 -21.95
N TYR A 514 28.83 -38.67 -22.21
CA TYR A 514 29.87 -39.48 -21.53
C TYR A 514 30.31 -38.82 -20.21
N TYR A 515 30.34 -37.51 -20.18
CA TYR A 515 30.77 -36.74 -19.02
C TYR A 515 29.61 -36.00 -18.34
N LEU A 516 29.67 -35.88 -17.01
CA LEU A 516 28.64 -35.24 -16.19
C LEU A 516 28.37 -33.78 -16.61
N HIS A 517 29.39 -33.06 -17.06
CA HIS A 517 29.25 -31.65 -17.49
C HIS A 517 28.59 -31.47 -18.87
N GLU A 518 28.40 -32.54 -19.62
CA GLU A 518 27.73 -32.53 -20.93
C GLU A 518 26.21 -32.69 -20.78
N ILE A 519 25.74 -33.02 -19.58
CA ILE A 519 24.32 -33.18 -19.31
C ILE A 519 23.65 -31.81 -19.30
N ASP A 520 22.86 -31.54 -20.30
CA ASP A 520 22.03 -30.35 -20.41
C ASP A 520 20.53 -30.66 -20.15
N ILE A 521 19.72 -29.63 -20.18
CA ILE A 521 18.27 -29.74 -19.98
C ILE A 521 17.62 -30.62 -21.07
N VAL A 522 18.20 -30.64 -22.28
CA VAL A 522 17.67 -31.43 -23.41
C VAL A 522 17.88 -32.90 -23.14
N SER A 523 19.11 -33.29 -22.75
CA SER A 523 19.49 -34.66 -22.37
C SER A 523 18.60 -35.19 -21.24
N ILE A 524 18.31 -34.37 -20.24
CA ILE A 524 17.41 -34.73 -19.13
C ILE A 524 15.96 -34.92 -19.63
N LYS A 525 15.44 -34.04 -20.48
CA LYS A 525 14.10 -34.17 -21.04
C LYS A 525 13.95 -35.41 -21.93
N GLU A 526 14.96 -35.76 -22.71
CA GLU A 526 14.98 -36.98 -23.51
C GLU A 526 14.98 -38.23 -22.63
N LEU A 527 15.75 -38.23 -21.56
CA LEU A 527 15.77 -39.30 -20.57
C LEU A 527 14.38 -39.51 -19.94
N PHE A 528 13.71 -38.44 -19.52
CA PHE A 528 12.34 -38.52 -18.98
C PHE A 528 11.37 -39.07 -20.00
N LYS A 529 11.43 -38.63 -21.26
CA LYS A 529 10.58 -39.11 -22.34
C LYS A 529 10.75 -40.61 -22.59
N ILE A 530 12.00 -41.11 -22.52
CA ILE A 530 12.31 -42.53 -22.64
C ILE A 530 11.75 -43.32 -21.45
N CYS A 531 11.88 -42.79 -20.22
CA CYS A 531 11.32 -43.41 -19.02
C CYS A 531 9.79 -43.50 -19.08
N GLU A 532 9.11 -42.47 -19.55
CA GLU A 532 7.66 -42.44 -19.74
C GLU A 532 7.19 -43.46 -20.79
N LEU A 533 7.87 -43.53 -21.94
CA LEU A 533 7.58 -44.51 -22.99
C LEU A 533 7.73 -45.96 -22.52
N ARG A 534 8.59 -46.22 -21.57
CA ARG A 534 8.81 -47.56 -21.00
C ARG A 534 7.92 -47.84 -19.78
N ARG A 535 7.02 -46.93 -19.39
CA ARG A 535 6.22 -47.01 -18.15
C ARG A 535 7.08 -47.27 -16.89
N LEU A 536 8.32 -46.81 -16.92
CA LEU A 536 9.20 -46.85 -15.76
C LEU A 536 8.82 -45.65 -14.88
N LYS A 537 8.52 -45.88 -13.60
CA LYS A 537 8.39 -44.76 -12.65
C LYS A 537 9.71 -44.02 -12.58
N PRO A 538 9.73 -42.68 -12.66
CA PRO A 538 10.92 -41.86 -12.57
C PRO A 538 11.64 -42.03 -11.22
#